data_e77f70a63b3e1cda85d85823b8229ce4
#
_entry.id   e77f70a63b3e1cda85d85823b8229ce4
#
_cell.length_a   1.000
_cell.length_b   1.000
_cell.length_c   1.000
_cell.angle_alpha   90.00
_cell.angle_beta   90.00
_cell.angle_gamma   90.00
#
_symmetry.space_group_name_H-M   'P 1'
#
loop_
_entity.id
_entity.type
_entity.pdbx_description
1 polymer ?
#
loop_
_entity_poly.entity_id
_entity_poly.type
_entity_poly.pdbx_seq_one_letter_code
_entity_poly.pdbx_strand_id
1 'polypeptide(L)'
;MPFAEVSIKEMIEKEKESNLEFAKIWDESRTEYKLLAELVKLRKEQKMTQGELAKLTGNKQQVISRIEKRENSPTLKTFCSLLNTLGYDLQIVKR
;
A
#
# COMPACT_ATOMS: atom_id res chain seq x y z
N MET A 1 -7.24 -11.28 -6.25
CA MET A 1 -7.90 -11.05 -4.97
C MET A 1 -8.65 -9.73 -5.01
N PRO A 2 -9.89 -9.73 -4.60
CA PRO A 2 -10.64 -8.48 -4.60
C PRO A 2 -10.11 -7.54 -3.51
N PHE A 3 -9.64 -6.45 -3.93
CA PHE A 3 -9.33 -5.32 -3.11
C PHE A 3 -10.58 -4.45 -3.11
N ALA A 4 -10.92 -3.83 -2.00
CA ALA A 4 -12.12 -2.98 -1.89
C ALA A 4 -11.98 -1.71 -2.74
N GLU A 5 -11.74 -1.92 -3.99
CA GLU A 5 -11.34 -0.95 -4.98
C GLU A 5 -12.50 -0.07 -5.45
N VAL A 6 -13.68 -0.68 -5.51
CA VAL A 6 -14.87 0.00 -6.06
C VAL A 6 -15.25 1.22 -5.23
N SER A 7 -15.38 1.05 -3.91
CA SER A 7 -15.73 2.18 -3.02
C SER A 7 -14.68 3.28 -3.04
N ILE A 8 -13.41 2.90 -3.01
CA ILE A 8 -12.31 3.86 -3.04
C ILE A 8 -12.31 4.59 -4.36
N LYS A 9 -12.51 3.87 -5.45
CA LYS A 9 -12.54 4.44 -6.79
C LYS A 9 -13.65 5.47 -6.95
N GLU A 10 -14.83 5.17 -6.44
CA GLU A 10 -15.96 6.10 -6.50
C GLU A 10 -15.69 7.39 -5.73
N MET A 11 -15.12 7.29 -4.53
CA MET A 11 -14.76 8.45 -3.72
C MET A 11 -13.76 9.33 -4.43
N ILE A 12 -12.77 8.73 -5.06
CA ILE A 12 -11.71 9.44 -5.78
C ILE A 12 -12.24 10.10 -7.03
N GLU A 13 -13.11 9.44 -7.77
CA GLU A 13 -13.70 10.04 -8.96
C GLU A 13 -14.52 11.29 -8.62
N LYS A 14 -15.24 11.28 -7.50
CA LYS A 14 -15.95 12.46 -7.01
C LYS A 14 -15.00 13.62 -6.69
N GLU A 15 -13.91 13.34 -6.00
CA GLU A 15 -12.93 14.36 -5.67
C GLU A 15 -12.24 14.91 -6.93
N LYS A 16 -11.95 14.05 -7.89
CA LYS A 16 -11.37 14.47 -9.17
C LYS A 16 -12.28 15.39 -9.96
N GLU A 17 -13.57 15.15 -9.92
CA GLU A 17 -14.56 15.98 -10.60
C GLU A 17 -14.63 17.38 -10.00
N SER A 18 -14.45 17.49 -8.67
CA SER A 18 -14.59 18.74 -7.95
C SER A 18 -13.27 19.53 -7.82
N ASN A 19 -12.11 18.88 -8.02
CA ASN A 19 -10.81 19.48 -7.77
C ASN A 19 -9.73 18.92 -8.70
N LEU A 20 -9.35 19.72 -9.70
CA LEU A 20 -8.35 19.32 -10.70
C LEU A 20 -6.97 19.10 -10.10
N GLU A 21 -6.60 19.91 -9.10
CA GLU A 21 -5.31 19.75 -8.42
C GLU A 21 -5.25 18.45 -7.65
N PHE A 22 -6.33 18.13 -6.95
CA PHE A 22 -6.46 16.86 -6.24
C PHE A 22 -6.35 15.68 -7.24
N ALA A 23 -7.02 15.77 -8.38
CA ALA A 23 -6.99 14.73 -9.40
C ALA A 23 -5.56 14.45 -9.88
N LYS A 24 -4.78 15.51 -10.11
CA LYS A 24 -3.40 15.39 -10.56
C LYS A 24 -2.53 14.69 -9.50
N ILE A 25 -2.62 15.16 -8.26
CA ILE A 25 -1.85 14.58 -7.14
C ILE A 25 -2.24 13.11 -6.95
N TRP A 26 -3.54 12.81 -6.99
CA TRP A 26 -4.00 11.44 -6.83
C TRP A 26 -3.51 10.54 -7.95
N ASP A 27 -3.58 10.98 -9.20
CA ASP A 27 -3.14 10.18 -10.34
C ASP A 27 -1.64 9.85 -10.26
N GLU A 28 -0.83 10.77 -9.74
CA GLU A 28 0.60 10.55 -9.55
C GLU A 28 0.91 9.54 -8.45
N SER A 29 0.10 9.49 -7.37
CA SER A 29 0.35 8.65 -6.19
C SER A 29 -0.59 7.46 -6.06
N ARG A 30 -1.55 7.32 -6.95
CA ARG A 30 -2.61 6.32 -6.87
C ARG A 30 -2.09 4.89 -6.70
N THR A 31 -1.13 4.50 -7.49
CA THR A 31 -0.58 3.14 -7.47
C THR A 31 0.10 2.87 -6.13
N GLU A 32 0.87 3.83 -5.64
CA GLU A 32 1.54 3.71 -4.34
C GLU A 32 0.53 3.54 -3.21
N TYR A 33 -0.52 4.37 -3.17
CA TYR A 33 -1.56 4.26 -2.16
C TYR A 33 -2.24 2.90 -2.17
N LYS A 34 -2.56 2.38 -3.35
CA LYS A 34 -3.18 1.07 -3.49
C LYS A 34 -2.27 -0.04 -2.96
N LEU A 35 -0.99 0.04 -3.31
CA LEU A 35 -0.03 -0.96 -2.87
C LEU A 35 0.16 -0.96 -1.36
N LEU A 36 0.27 0.22 -0.76
CA LEU A 36 0.43 0.34 0.69
C LEU A 36 -0.81 -0.13 1.44
N ALA A 37 -2.00 0.22 0.95
CA ALA A 37 -3.26 -0.23 1.55
C ALA A 37 -3.39 -1.75 1.48
N GLU A 38 -3.00 -2.34 0.36
CA GLU A 38 -3.03 -3.79 0.18
C GLU A 38 -2.05 -4.48 1.13
N LEU A 39 -0.86 -3.93 1.27
CA LEU A 39 0.15 -4.46 2.21
C LEU A 39 -0.39 -4.54 3.64
N VAL A 40 -1.00 -3.45 4.11
CA VAL A 40 -1.59 -3.39 5.45
C VAL A 40 -2.70 -4.43 5.61
N LYS A 41 -3.57 -4.52 4.61
CA LYS A 41 -4.67 -5.47 4.60
C LYS A 41 -4.16 -6.91 4.69
N LEU A 42 -3.18 -7.28 3.88
CA LEU A 42 -2.62 -8.62 3.86
C LEU A 42 -1.96 -8.97 5.19
N ARG A 43 -1.23 -8.03 5.77
CA ARG A 43 -0.62 -8.23 7.08
C ARG A 43 -1.68 -8.51 8.15
N LYS A 44 -2.72 -7.71 8.18
CA LYS A 44 -3.80 -7.86 9.18
C LYS A 44 -4.60 -9.14 8.98
N GLU A 45 -4.85 -9.53 7.74
CA GLU A 45 -5.55 -10.79 7.44
C GLU A 45 -4.79 -12.00 7.98
N GLN A 46 -3.46 -11.94 7.98
CA GLN A 46 -2.62 -12.99 8.53
C GLN A 46 -2.39 -12.86 10.02
N LYS A 47 -3.03 -11.89 10.65
CA LYS A 47 -2.91 -11.61 12.09
C LYS A 47 -1.47 -11.39 12.51
N MET A 48 -0.69 -10.83 11.62
CA MET A 48 0.72 -10.51 11.87
C MET A 48 0.85 -9.07 12.36
N THR A 49 1.62 -8.87 13.43
CA THR A 49 1.89 -7.52 13.93
C THR A 49 2.95 -6.83 13.09
N GLN A 50 3.03 -5.50 13.20
CA GLN A 50 4.10 -4.74 12.56
C GLN A 50 5.48 -5.21 13.04
N GLY A 51 5.58 -5.52 14.34
CA GLY A 51 6.82 -6.03 14.92
C GLY A 51 7.24 -7.38 14.36
N GLU A 52 6.29 -8.28 14.17
CA GLU A 52 6.56 -9.59 13.59
C GLU A 52 7.03 -9.47 12.13
N LEU A 53 6.35 -8.65 11.36
CA LEU A 53 6.74 -8.41 9.96
C LEU A 53 8.13 -7.77 9.88
N ALA A 54 8.41 -6.81 10.74
CA ALA A 54 9.71 -6.17 10.80
C ALA A 54 10.82 -7.18 11.12
N LYS A 55 10.59 -8.03 12.11
CA LYS A 55 11.55 -9.05 12.51
C LYS A 55 11.86 -10.03 11.38
N LEU A 56 10.83 -10.50 10.70
CA LEU A 56 10.98 -11.45 9.60
C LEU A 56 11.71 -10.86 8.39
N THR A 57 11.63 -9.57 8.19
CA THR A 57 12.25 -8.89 7.04
C THR A 57 13.54 -8.17 7.38
N GLY A 58 13.98 -8.23 8.65
CA GLY A 58 15.20 -7.55 9.07
C GLY A 58 15.06 -6.03 9.16
N ASN A 59 13.84 -5.54 9.33
CA ASN A 59 13.56 -4.11 9.46
C ASN A 59 13.22 -3.76 10.91
N LYS A 60 13.25 -2.48 11.23
CA LYS A 60 12.76 -2.00 12.51
C LYS A 60 11.25 -1.79 12.44
N GLN A 61 10.55 -2.02 13.55
CA GLN A 61 9.10 -1.80 13.61
C GLN A 61 8.72 -0.37 13.22
N GLN A 62 9.52 0.62 13.62
CA GLN A 62 9.27 2.01 13.27
C GLN A 62 9.25 2.24 11.76
N VAL A 63 10.09 1.52 11.02
CA VAL A 63 10.12 1.61 9.55
C VAL A 63 8.79 1.13 8.97
N ILE A 64 8.32 -0.03 9.44
CA ILE A 64 7.04 -0.59 8.99
C ILE A 64 5.89 0.37 9.34
N SER A 65 5.88 0.88 10.58
CA SER A 65 4.85 1.82 11.03
C SER A 65 4.79 3.06 10.15
N ARG A 66 5.93 3.65 9.82
CA ARG A 66 6.00 4.85 8.97
C ARG A 66 5.54 4.57 7.54
N ILE A 67 5.91 3.41 7.00
CA ILE A 67 5.45 3.00 5.68
C ILE A 67 3.92 2.88 5.67
N GLU A 68 3.35 2.23 6.66
CA GLU A 68 1.89 2.03 6.74
C GLU A 68 1.13 3.33 6.94
N LYS A 69 1.74 4.30 7.63
CA LYS A 69 1.15 5.63 7.81
C LYS A 69 1.40 6.57 6.63
N ARG A 70 2.10 6.11 5.62
CA ARG A 70 2.48 6.88 4.44
C ARG A 70 3.39 8.08 4.75
N GLU A 71 4.14 7.99 5.84
CA GLU A 71 5.14 9.00 6.18
C GLU A 71 6.42 8.83 5.37
N ASN A 72 6.73 7.59 4.98
CA ASN A 72 7.88 7.26 4.15
C ASN A 72 7.45 6.33 3.02
N SER A 73 7.99 6.58 1.83
CA SER A 73 7.84 5.64 0.72
C SER A 73 8.93 4.58 0.83
N PRO A 74 8.58 3.30 0.83
CA PRO A 74 9.59 2.24 0.82
C PRO A 74 10.28 2.18 -0.54
N THR A 75 11.52 1.71 -0.56
CA THR A 75 12.14 1.34 -1.82
C THR A 75 11.39 0.14 -2.40
N LEU A 76 11.54 -0.07 -3.70
CA LEU A 76 10.93 -1.23 -4.34
C LEU A 76 11.43 -2.53 -3.71
N LYS A 77 12.72 -2.59 -3.41
CA LYS A 77 13.33 -3.76 -2.75
C LYS A 77 12.66 -4.03 -1.40
N THR A 78 12.50 -3.01 -0.58
CA THR A 78 11.88 -3.15 0.74
C THR A 78 10.41 -3.56 0.61
N PHE A 79 9.68 -2.93 -0.28
CA PHE A 79 8.27 -3.26 -0.49
C PHE A 79 8.09 -4.71 -0.93
N CYS A 80 8.88 -5.16 -1.90
CA CYS A 80 8.82 -6.54 -2.38
C CYS A 80 9.19 -7.54 -1.28
N SER A 81 10.17 -7.21 -0.45
CA SER A 81 10.55 -8.05 0.70
C SER A 81 9.40 -8.22 1.68
N LEU A 82 8.72 -7.12 2.01
CA LEU A 82 7.55 -7.17 2.90
C LEU A 82 6.43 -8.01 2.29
N LEU A 83 6.14 -7.77 1.03
CA LEU A 83 5.08 -8.47 0.32
C LEU A 83 5.35 -9.96 0.20
N ASN A 84 6.58 -10.34 -0.15
CA ASN A 84 7.00 -11.74 -0.28
C ASN A 84 6.93 -12.48 1.05
N THR A 85 7.28 -11.80 2.14
CA THR A 85 7.18 -12.37 3.48
C THR A 85 5.73 -12.72 3.83
N LEU A 86 4.79 -11.94 3.32
CA LEU A 86 3.36 -12.22 3.49
C LEU A 86 2.83 -13.27 2.52
N GLY A 87 3.67 -13.79 1.62
CA GLY A 87 3.29 -14.85 0.68
C GLY A 87 2.76 -14.35 -0.65
N TYR A 88 3.05 -13.12 -1.01
CA TYR A 88 2.53 -12.51 -2.25
C TYR A 88 3.66 -11.98 -3.11
N ASP A 89 3.38 -11.86 -4.40
CA ASP A 89 4.28 -11.27 -5.37
C ASP A 89 3.68 -10.01 -5.97
N LEU A 90 4.55 -9.09 -6.35
CA LEU A 90 4.15 -7.89 -7.06
C LEU A 90 4.11 -8.20 -8.57
N GLN A 91 3.00 -7.88 -9.20
CA GLN A 91 2.82 -8.08 -10.64
C GLN A 91 2.44 -6.78 -11.32
N ILE A 92 2.86 -6.65 -12.58
CA ILE A 92 2.49 -5.54 -13.44
C ILE A 92 1.34 -6.00 -14.31
N VAL A 93 0.23 -5.30 -14.25
CA VAL A 93 -0.94 -5.60 -15.07
C VAL A 93 -1.32 -4.38 -15.89
N LYS A 94 -1.89 -4.64 -17.06
CA LYS A 94 -2.35 -3.56 -17.93
C LYS A 94 -3.59 -2.90 -17.32
N ARG A 95 -3.64 -1.58 -17.42
CA ARG A 95 -4.82 -0.82 -17.00
C ARG A 95 -6.01 -1.06 -17.93
#